data_1d972a7f3e914a798798152afdceffee
#
_entry.id   1d972a7f3e914a798798152afdceffee
#
_cell.length_a   1.000
_cell.length_b   1.000
_cell.length_c   1.000
_cell.angle_alpha   90.00
_cell.angle_beta   90.00
_cell.angle_gamma   90.00
#
_symmetry.space_group_name_H-M   'P 1'
#
loop_
_entity.id
_entity.type
_entity.pdbx_description
1 polymer ?
#
loop_
_entity_poly.entity_id
_entity_poly.type
_entity_poly.pdbx_seq_one_letter_code
_entity_poly.pdbx_strand_id
1 'polypeptide(L)'
;LNPSSAASDVYKRQGQGRSWQKTLGVFSKDEAESKLRNLGYSWNWIEGDNLSVTTRAFEAIKELKDGKKSFFNQVLAASLGWKKNSEDDVTPVRFGNGKEISLSSIQLISEFADNSTLLRHWKDRDILLIDNYRVMHGRKPFEGDIKREVLVSLSA
;
A
#
# COMPACT_ATOMS: atom_id res chain seq x y z
N LEU A 1 -2.22 21.37 -5.49
CA LEU A 1 -2.29 19.95 -5.78
C LEU A 1 -3.40 19.35 -4.95
N ASN A 2 -4.51 19.02 -5.57
CA ASN A 2 -5.55 18.21 -4.95
C ASN A 2 -5.03 16.76 -4.91
N PRO A 3 -4.59 16.23 -3.78
CA PRO A 3 -3.92 14.95 -3.74
C PRO A 3 -4.95 13.83 -3.54
N SER A 4 -5.68 13.50 -4.58
CA SER A 4 -6.40 12.24 -4.62
C SER A 4 -5.56 11.22 -5.40
N SER A 5 -5.18 10.13 -4.77
CA SER A 5 -4.45 9.05 -5.42
C SER A 5 -5.33 7.82 -5.58
N ALA A 6 -5.34 7.24 -6.78
CA ALA A 6 -5.89 5.91 -7.01
C ALA A 6 -4.74 4.91 -7.05
N ALA A 7 -4.90 3.79 -6.37
CA ALA A 7 -3.96 2.68 -6.45
C ALA A 7 -4.52 1.61 -7.38
N SER A 8 -3.67 1.07 -8.25
CA SER A 8 -3.98 -0.12 -9.05
C SER A 8 -3.12 -1.27 -8.58
N ASP A 9 -3.71 -2.41 -8.37
CA ASP A 9 -3.01 -3.62 -7.93
C ASP A 9 -3.42 -4.82 -8.79
N VAL A 10 -2.47 -5.72 -9.06
CA VAL A 10 -2.69 -6.95 -9.80
C VAL A 10 -2.50 -8.14 -8.87
N TYR A 11 -3.57 -8.87 -8.61
CA TYR A 11 -3.55 -10.09 -7.80
C TYR A 11 -3.43 -11.32 -8.69
N LYS A 12 -2.31 -12.04 -8.57
CA LYS A 12 -2.02 -13.24 -9.37
C LYS A 12 -2.35 -14.52 -8.61
N ARG A 13 -2.77 -15.57 -9.34
CA ARG A 13 -3.21 -16.83 -8.75
C ARG A 13 -2.08 -17.75 -8.27
N GLN A 14 -0.91 -17.74 -8.88
CA GLN A 14 0.19 -18.63 -8.50
C GLN A 14 1.57 -17.97 -8.62
N GLY A 15 2.36 -18.11 -7.56
CA GLY A 15 3.81 -17.93 -7.53
C GLY A 15 4.33 -16.51 -7.35
N GLN A 16 3.55 -15.49 -7.59
CA GLN A 16 3.96 -14.09 -7.42
C GLN A 16 2.84 -13.27 -6.77
N GLY A 17 3.00 -12.91 -5.51
CA GLY A 17 2.04 -12.13 -4.76
C GLY A 17 0.97 -12.96 -4.04
N ARG A 18 0.06 -12.27 -3.37
CA ARG A 18 -1.09 -12.91 -2.70
C ARG A 18 -2.19 -13.19 -3.72
N SER A 19 -2.84 -14.35 -3.62
CA SER A 19 -4.03 -14.61 -4.42
C SER A 19 -5.15 -13.63 -4.07
N TRP A 20 -6.02 -13.33 -5.03
CA TRP A 20 -7.17 -12.46 -4.80
C TRP A 20 -8.12 -13.03 -3.74
N GLN A 21 -8.24 -14.37 -3.64
CA GLN A 21 -9.02 -15.05 -2.60
C GLN A 21 -8.52 -14.68 -1.20
N LYS A 22 -7.21 -14.81 -0.98
CA LYS A 22 -6.59 -14.48 0.32
C LYS A 22 -6.64 -12.99 0.63
N THR A 23 -6.46 -12.16 -0.40
CA THR A 23 -6.45 -10.70 -0.22
C THR A 23 -7.84 -10.16 0.08
N LEU A 24 -8.85 -10.65 -0.62
CA LEU A 24 -10.23 -10.23 -0.44
C LEU A 24 -10.94 -11.03 0.67
N GLY A 25 -10.38 -12.17 1.11
CA GLY A 25 -11.03 -13.06 2.09
C GLY A 25 -12.31 -13.68 1.55
N VAL A 26 -12.29 -14.13 0.29
CA VAL A 26 -13.45 -14.68 -0.42
C VAL A 26 -13.06 -15.96 -1.15
N PHE A 27 -14.05 -16.77 -1.56
CA PHE A 27 -13.81 -18.06 -2.18
C PHE A 27 -14.28 -18.15 -3.64
N SER A 28 -15.12 -17.23 -4.09
CA SER A 28 -15.67 -17.20 -5.44
C SER A 28 -15.47 -15.84 -6.12
N LYS A 29 -15.57 -15.81 -7.45
CA LYS A 29 -15.54 -14.58 -8.24
C LYS A 29 -16.72 -13.66 -7.91
N ASP A 30 -17.90 -14.22 -7.74
CA ASP A 30 -19.10 -13.45 -7.40
C ASP A 30 -18.97 -12.73 -6.05
N GLU A 31 -18.39 -13.41 -5.04
CA GLU A 31 -18.09 -12.80 -3.76
C GLU A 31 -17.04 -11.70 -3.90
N ALA A 32 -15.99 -11.94 -4.71
CA ALA A 32 -14.95 -10.96 -4.97
C ALA A 32 -15.54 -9.70 -5.61
N GLU A 33 -16.34 -9.85 -6.67
CA GLU A 33 -16.98 -8.75 -7.37
C GLU A 33 -17.95 -7.99 -6.47
N SER A 34 -18.75 -8.70 -5.67
CA SER A 34 -19.63 -8.07 -4.70
C SER A 34 -18.87 -7.22 -3.70
N LYS A 35 -17.77 -7.75 -3.18
CA LYS A 35 -16.90 -7.02 -2.24
C LYS A 35 -16.25 -5.81 -2.89
N LEU A 36 -15.72 -5.95 -4.09
CA LEU A 36 -15.10 -4.85 -4.83
C LEU A 36 -16.11 -3.74 -5.15
N ARG A 37 -17.32 -4.12 -5.54
CA ARG A 37 -18.43 -3.17 -5.79
C ARG A 37 -18.78 -2.39 -4.52
N ASN A 38 -18.88 -3.07 -3.39
CA ASN A 38 -19.16 -2.44 -2.09
C ASN A 38 -18.04 -1.48 -1.65
N LEU A 39 -16.78 -1.77 -2.03
CA LEU A 39 -15.64 -0.90 -1.77
C LEU A 39 -15.54 0.28 -2.74
N GLY A 40 -16.36 0.30 -3.80
CA GLY A 40 -16.31 1.31 -4.86
C GLY A 40 -15.05 1.18 -5.73
N TYR A 41 -14.54 -0.05 -5.90
CA TYR A 41 -13.37 -0.34 -6.72
C TYR A 41 -13.82 -0.78 -8.12
N SER A 42 -12.99 -0.54 -9.13
CA SER A 42 -13.12 -1.13 -10.45
C SER A 42 -12.16 -2.31 -10.61
N TRP A 43 -12.51 -3.26 -11.46
CA TRP A 43 -11.69 -4.46 -11.66
C TRP A 43 -11.84 -5.03 -13.06
N ASN A 44 -10.86 -5.81 -13.45
CA ASN A 44 -10.87 -6.62 -14.66
C ASN A 44 -10.31 -7.99 -14.36
N TRP A 45 -10.99 -9.04 -14.83
CA TRP A 45 -10.44 -10.37 -14.86
C TRP A 45 -9.50 -10.50 -16.07
N ILE A 46 -8.27 -10.98 -15.80
CA ILE A 46 -7.25 -11.20 -16.82
C ILE A 46 -7.02 -12.71 -16.98
N GLU A 47 -6.35 -13.06 -18.08
CA GLU A 47 -6.02 -14.45 -18.38
C GLU A 47 -5.34 -15.18 -17.21
N GLY A 48 -5.62 -16.47 -17.05
CA GLY A 48 -5.06 -17.28 -15.97
C GLY A 48 -5.72 -17.07 -14.60
N ASP A 49 -6.95 -16.60 -14.54
CA ASP A 49 -7.71 -16.32 -13.31
C ASP A 49 -7.07 -15.25 -12.44
N ASN A 50 -6.40 -14.30 -13.07
CA ASN A 50 -5.83 -13.15 -12.42
C ASN A 50 -6.86 -12.01 -12.31
N LEU A 51 -6.73 -11.20 -11.26
CA LEU A 51 -7.61 -10.07 -10.99
C LEU A 51 -6.80 -8.78 -10.92
N SER A 52 -7.11 -7.84 -11.81
CA SER A 52 -6.61 -6.48 -11.74
C SER A 52 -7.65 -5.61 -11.04
N VAL A 53 -7.22 -4.88 -10.02
CA VAL A 53 -8.10 -4.02 -9.21
C VAL A 53 -7.57 -2.61 -9.20
N THR A 54 -8.46 -1.65 -9.44
CA THR A 54 -8.17 -0.22 -9.24
C THR A 54 -9.05 0.30 -8.12
N THR A 55 -8.45 0.83 -7.07
CA THR A 55 -9.17 1.42 -5.96
C THR A 55 -9.82 2.74 -6.37
N ARG A 56 -10.81 3.19 -5.63
CA ARG A 56 -11.26 4.58 -5.73
C ARG A 56 -10.13 5.53 -5.35
N ALA A 57 -10.22 6.78 -5.78
CA ALA A 57 -9.28 7.80 -5.33
C ALA A 57 -9.43 8.06 -3.82
N PHE A 58 -8.30 8.14 -3.15
CA PHE A 58 -8.22 8.48 -1.73
C PHE A 58 -7.46 9.79 -1.56
N GLU A 59 -7.79 10.54 -0.52
CA GLU A 59 -7.01 11.72 -0.16
C GLU A 59 -5.63 11.30 0.34
N ALA A 60 -4.58 11.83 -0.28
CA ALA A 60 -3.21 11.58 0.14
C ALA A 60 -2.81 12.43 1.36
N ILE A 61 -3.51 13.54 1.58
CA ILE A 61 -3.34 14.43 2.74
C ILE A 61 -4.64 14.40 3.52
N LYS A 62 -4.55 14.02 4.78
CA LYS A 62 -5.69 13.98 5.69
C LYS A 62 -5.61 15.13 6.68
N GLU A 63 -6.70 15.85 6.86
CA GLU A 63 -6.84 16.79 7.95
C GLU A 63 -7.19 16.05 9.24
N LEU A 64 -6.45 16.35 10.29
CA LEU A 64 -6.61 15.76 11.61
C LEU A 64 -7.57 16.58 12.46
N LYS A 65 -8.07 16.00 13.55
CA LYS A 65 -9.01 16.67 14.46
C LYS A 65 -8.47 17.97 15.08
N ASP A 66 -7.16 18.13 15.15
CA ASP A 66 -6.47 19.33 15.64
C ASP A 66 -6.16 20.36 14.54
N GLY A 67 -6.72 20.19 13.34
CA GLY A 67 -6.52 21.07 12.18
C GLY A 67 -5.19 20.89 11.46
N LYS A 68 -4.30 20.01 11.94
CA LYS A 68 -3.05 19.69 11.25
C LYS A 68 -3.30 18.77 10.07
N LYS A 69 -2.41 18.83 9.09
CA LYS A 69 -2.44 17.98 7.92
C LYS A 69 -1.41 16.85 8.05
N SER A 70 -1.80 15.65 7.66
CA SER A 70 -0.95 14.47 7.65
C SER A 70 -0.87 13.90 6.23
N PHE A 71 0.34 13.48 5.81
CA PHE A 71 0.55 12.74 4.58
C PHE A 71 0.22 11.27 4.81
N PHE A 72 -1.09 10.96 4.72
CA PHE A 72 -1.64 9.66 5.06
C PHE A 72 -1.95 8.84 3.81
N ASN A 73 -0.95 8.11 3.33
CA ASN A 73 -1.08 7.25 2.14
C ASN A 73 0.05 6.23 2.05
N GLN A 74 -0.02 5.36 1.05
CA GLN A 74 0.97 4.31 0.78
C GLN A 74 1.78 4.54 -0.50
N VAL A 75 1.88 5.76 -0.99
CA VAL A 75 2.55 6.08 -2.26
C VAL A 75 3.98 5.53 -2.29
N LEU A 76 4.77 5.74 -1.24
CA LEU A 76 6.14 5.23 -1.17
C LEU A 76 6.19 3.71 -1.17
N ALA A 77 5.39 3.06 -0.34
CA ALA A 77 5.35 1.60 -0.27
C ALA A 77 4.96 0.97 -1.60
N ALA A 78 3.94 1.52 -2.25
CA ALA A 78 3.47 1.05 -3.55
C ALA A 78 4.47 1.34 -4.67
N SER A 79 5.10 2.51 -4.69
CA SER A 79 6.02 2.90 -5.78
C SER A 79 7.41 2.26 -5.66
N LEU A 80 7.89 2.02 -4.45
CA LEU A 80 9.24 1.51 -4.20
C LEU A 80 9.26 0.03 -3.80
N GLY A 81 8.22 -0.45 -3.13
CA GLY A 81 8.17 -1.80 -2.56
C GLY A 81 7.61 -2.86 -3.49
N TRP A 82 6.69 -2.51 -4.38
CA TRP A 82 5.97 -3.48 -5.22
C TRP A 82 6.60 -3.70 -6.60
N LYS A 83 7.57 -2.87 -6.97
CA LYS A 83 8.28 -2.94 -8.27
C LYS A 83 9.10 -4.20 -8.51
N LYS A 84 9.40 -5.00 -7.49
CA LYS A 84 10.35 -6.11 -7.63
C LYS A 84 9.88 -7.30 -8.47
N ASN A 85 8.62 -7.35 -8.89
CA ASN A 85 8.06 -8.56 -9.52
C ASN A 85 7.22 -8.31 -10.78
N SER A 86 7.21 -7.12 -11.36
CA SER A 86 6.53 -6.87 -12.65
C SER A 86 7.52 -6.32 -13.66
N GLU A 87 7.57 -6.97 -14.82
CA GLU A 87 8.29 -6.47 -16.01
C GLU A 87 7.65 -5.21 -16.59
N ASP A 88 6.46 -4.85 -16.11
CA ASP A 88 5.75 -3.66 -16.51
C ASP A 88 6.22 -2.45 -15.69
N ASP A 89 6.73 -1.46 -16.39
CA ASP A 89 7.22 -0.16 -15.88
C ASP A 89 6.08 0.74 -15.33
N VAL A 90 4.90 0.16 -15.04
CA VAL A 90 3.71 0.88 -14.62
C VAL A 90 3.78 1.19 -13.13
N THR A 91 3.77 2.47 -12.82
CA THR A 91 3.63 2.93 -11.43
C THR A 91 2.25 2.53 -10.91
N PRO A 92 2.16 1.72 -9.84
CA PRO A 92 0.87 1.20 -9.36
C PRO A 92 -0.01 2.29 -8.74
N VAL A 93 0.55 3.48 -8.49
CA VAL A 93 -0.16 4.62 -7.89
C VAL A 93 -0.23 5.77 -8.87
N ARG A 94 -1.43 6.32 -9.03
CA ARG A 94 -1.72 7.46 -9.92
C ARG A 94 -2.52 8.51 -9.16
N PHE A 95 -2.55 9.72 -9.70
CA PHE A 95 -3.53 10.71 -9.25
C PHE A 95 -4.96 10.25 -9.56
N GLY A 96 -5.94 10.73 -8.80
CA GLY A 96 -7.35 10.38 -9.02
C GLY A 96 -7.92 10.74 -10.40
N ASN A 97 -7.23 11.61 -11.15
CA ASN A 97 -7.54 11.91 -12.55
C ASN A 97 -6.81 10.97 -13.55
N GLY A 98 -6.15 9.91 -13.06
CA GLY A 98 -5.43 8.92 -13.87
C GLY A 98 -4.02 9.34 -14.29
N LYS A 99 -3.58 10.58 -14.02
CA LYS A 99 -2.20 11.00 -14.35
C LYS A 99 -1.18 10.28 -13.48
N GLU A 100 -0.03 9.99 -14.06
CA GLU A 100 1.10 9.37 -13.34
C GLU A 100 1.74 10.37 -12.36
N ILE A 101 2.21 9.83 -11.24
CA ILE A 101 3.04 10.58 -10.31
C ILE A 101 4.47 10.51 -10.83
N SER A 102 5.11 11.65 -11.07
CA SER A 102 6.45 11.68 -11.62
C SER A 102 7.46 11.00 -10.70
N LEU A 103 8.46 10.36 -11.30
CA LEU A 103 9.56 9.75 -10.53
C LEU A 103 10.27 10.77 -9.64
N SER A 104 10.45 12.00 -10.13
CA SER A 104 11.04 13.09 -9.34
C SER A 104 10.21 13.43 -8.09
N SER A 105 8.88 13.41 -8.20
CA SER A 105 8.00 13.59 -7.04
C SER A 105 8.14 12.44 -6.05
N ILE A 106 8.20 11.20 -6.52
CA ILE A 106 8.40 10.02 -5.66
C ILE A 106 9.75 10.10 -4.95
N GLN A 107 10.81 10.48 -5.66
CA GLN A 107 12.15 10.65 -5.09
C GLN A 107 12.16 11.73 -3.99
N LEU A 108 11.56 12.89 -4.27
CA LEU A 108 11.45 13.99 -3.29
C LEU A 108 10.72 13.55 -2.02
N ILE A 109 9.61 12.81 -2.16
CA ILE A 109 8.85 12.29 -1.03
C ILE A 109 9.71 11.27 -0.25
N SER A 110 10.46 10.41 -0.95
CA SER A 110 11.34 9.43 -0.32
C SER A 110 12.46 10.09 0.48
N GLU A 111 13.15 11.06 -0.12
CA GLU A 111 14.21 11.82 0.55
C GLU A 111 13.69 12.55 1.79
N PHE A 112 12.52 13.18 1.69
CA PHE A 112 11.90 13.84 2.83
C PHE A 112 11.54 12.83 3.94
N ALA A 113 10.99 11.66 3.57
CA ALA A 113 10.65 10.61 4.51
C ALA A 113 11.91 10.06 5.21
N ASP A 114 12.99 9.81 4.48
CA ASP A 114 14.25 9.33 5.03
C ASP A 114 14.86 10.34 6.00
N ASN A 115 14.90 11.62 5.63
CA ASN A 115 15.42 12.71 6.46
C ASN A 115 14.57 12.96 7.72
N SER A 116 13.28 12.63 7.68
CA SER A 116 12.35 12.78 8.81
C SER A 116 12.20 11.50 9.63
N THR A 117 12.92 10.44 9.29
CA THR A 117 12.77 9.12 9.92
C THR A 117 13.49 9.07 11.26
N LEU A 118 12.75 8.75 12.31
CA LEU A 118 13.31 8.37 13.61
C LEU A 118 13.53 6.86 13.67
N LEU A 119 14.78 6.45 13.78
CA LEU A 119 15.14 5.03 13.97
C LEU A 119 15.00 4.62 15.43
N ARG A 120 14.23 3.56 15.66
CA ARG A 120 14.13 2.91 16.96
C ARG A 120 14.75 1.51 16.91
N HIS A 121 15.77 1.28 17.75
CA HIS A 121 16.31 -0.05 17.99
C HIS A 121 15.44 -0.75 19.04
N TRP A 122 14.87 -1.88 18.67
CA TRP A 122 14.03 -2.67 19.55
C TRP A 122 14.85 -3.41 20.60
N LYS A 123 14.34 -3.42 21.82
CA LYS A 123 14.80 -4.29 22.92
C LYS A 123 13.65 -5.20 23.33
N ASP A 124 14.01 -6.28 24.00
CA ASP A 124 13.01 -7.18 24.58
C ASP A 124 12.05 -6.41 25.49
N ARG A 125 10.75 -6.66 25.30
CA ARG A 125 9.65 -6.03 26.02
C ARG A 125 9.38 -4.56 25.63
N ASP A 126 10.01 -4.02 24.63
CA ASP A 126 9.63 -2.70 24.12
C ASP A 126 8.20 -2.76 23.54
N ILE A 127 7.42 -1.75 23.89
CA ILE A 127 6.09 -1.50 23.31
C ILE A 127 6.11 -0.12 22.67
N LEU A 128 5.66 -0.03 21.43
CA LEU A 128 5.55 1.23 20.70
C LEU A 128 4.08 1.44 20.31
N LEU A 129 3.48 2.49 20.81
CA LEU A 129 2.17 2.96 20.40
C LEU A 129 2.32 4.05 19.35
N ILE A 130 1.68 3.87 18.20
CA ILE A 130 1.77 4.79 17.07
C ILE A 130 0.38 5.29 16.69
N ASP A 131 0.21 6.60 16.60
CA ASP A 131 -0.93 7.20 15.91
C ASP A 131 -0.68 7.10 14.41
N ASN A 132 -1.22 6.07 13.78
CA ASN A 132 -1.05 5.78 12.37
C ASN A 132 -1.61 6.87 11.43
N TYR A 133 -2.48 7.75 11.92
CA TYR A 133 -2.94 8.89 11.15
C TYR A 133 -1.92 10.04 11.10
N ARG A 134 -0.98 10.09 12.03
CA ARG A 134 0.00 11.17 12.14
C ARG A 134 1.35 10.83 11.56
N VAL A 135 1.75 9.57 11.63
CA VAL A 135 3.09 9.14 11.23
C VAL A 135 3.03 7.92 10.34
N MET A 136 3.84 7.92 9.32
CA MET A 136 4.15 6.71 8.59
C MET A 136 5.11 5.86 9.42
N HIS A 137 5.01 4.57 9.32
CA HIS A 137 5.93 3.66 9.96
C HIS A 137 6.36 2.56 9.00
N GLY A 138 7.54 2.06 9.20
CA GLY A 138 8.12 1.05 8.35
C GLY A 138 9.17 0.25 9.08
N ARG A 139 9.81 -0.62 8.36
CA ARG A 139 10.88 -1.46 8.86
C ARG A 139 12.01 -1.50 7.85
N LYS A 140 13.23 -1.26 8.31
CA LYS A 140 14.41 -1.47 7.46
C LYS A 140 14.60 -2.96 7.17
N PRO A 141 15.14 -3.30 6.01
CA PRO A 141 15.56 -4.67 5.72
C PRO A 141 16.60 -5.11 6.78
N PHE A 142 16.64 -6.39 7.02
CA PHE A 142 17.66 -7.01 7.86
C PHE A 142 18.48 -7.98 7.01
N GLU A 143 19.74 -8.14 7.38
CA GLU A 143 20.68 -9.06 6.74
C GLU A 143 20.87 -10.30 7.63
N GLY A 144 21.10 -11.46 7.01
CA GLY A 144 21.38 -12.72 7.67
C GLY A 144 20.25 -13.77 7.59
N ASP A 145 20.58 -15.02 7.92
CA ASP A 145 19.71 -16.19 7.83
C ASP A 145 18.85 -16.40 9.10
N ILE A 146 18.61 -15.37 9.86
CA ILE A 146 17.83 -15.46 11.09
C ILE A 146 16.35 -15.65 10.74
N LYS A 147 15.79 -16.78 11.14
CA LYS A 147 14.35 -17.00 11.04
C LYS A 147 13.62 -15.95 11.89
N ARG A 148 12.82 -15.15 11.21
CA ARG A 148 12.02 -14.12 11.87
C ARG A 148 10.55 -14.44 11.75
N GLU A 149 9.86 -14.42 12.87
CA GLU A 149 8.42 -14.56 12.93
C GLU A 149 7.79 -13.23 13.37
N VAL A 150 6.77 -12.79 12.66
CA VAL A 150 6.01 -11.57 12.98
C VAL A 150 4.55 -11.96 13.09
N LEU A 151 3.99 -11.81 14.27
CA LEU A 151 2.57 -12.01 14.50
C LEU A 151 1.84 -10.69 14.30
N VAL A 152 0.74 -10.73 13.57
CA VAL A 152 -0.10 -9.55 13.28
C VAL A 152 -1.52 -9.85 13.70
N SER A 153 -2.11 -8.96 14.50
CA SER A 153 -3.53 -8.96 14.81
C SER A 153 -4.13 -7.65 14.32
N LEU A 154 -5.22 -7.74 13.59
CA LEU A 154 -5.98 -6.60 13.08
C LEU A 154 -7.33 -6.60 13.76
N SER A 155 -7.70 -5.47 14.38
CA SER A 155 -9.05 -5.23 14.89
C SER A 155 -9.79 -4.30 13.93
N ALA A 156 -11.08 -4.57 13.72
CA ALA A 156 -11.98 -3.71 12.97
C ALA A 156 -12.60 -2.66 13.91
#